data_81a96585b80865b2cc66099820942c4f
#
_entry.id   81a96585b80865b2cc66099820942c4f
#
_cell.length_a   1.000
_cell.length_b   1.000
_cell.length_c   1.000
_cell.angle_alpha   90.00
_cell.angle_beta   90.00
_cell.angle_gamma   90.00
#
_symmetry.space_group_name_H-M   'P 1'
#
loop_
_entity.id
_entity.type
_entity.pdbx_description
1 polymer ?
#
loop_
_entity_poly.entity_id
_entity_poly.type
_entity_poly.pdbx_seq_one_letter_code
_entity_poly.pdbx_strand_id
1 'polypeptide(L)'
;IDVSSEAMGKNGYRHFMEKEIYEQPAAILNTLDGRIGGEDVLENIFGEGSNELLSKVERIQIVAAGTSLHAGRVAANWFSAIANLPTQIDYASEYRYKNPYVDKNTLLLTISQSGETADTLGALRYAKERSYLGSLTICNVPTSSLARESDFVLLTNAGPEIGVASTKAFTTQLTALMLLTLSLAKARNLNPRLRGRVVGALRAVSYTHLRAHETDLN
;
A
#
# COMPACT_ATOMS: atom_id res chain seq x y z
N ILE A 1 19.51 -4.57 2.31
CA ILE A 1 18.76 -5.84 2.57
C ILE A 1 19.39 -6.87 1.66
N ASP A 2 20.18 -7.80 2.24
CA ASP A 2 20.68 -8.94 1.50
C ASP A 2 19.51 -9.86 1.17
N VAL A 3 19.11 -9.85 -0.09
CA VAL A 3 18.13 -10.81 -0.61
C VAL A 3 18.86 -12.15 -0.73
N SER A 4 18.49 -13.14 0.06
CA SER A 4 19.11 -14.45 -0.01
C SER A 4 18.90 -15.07 -1.39
N SER A 5 19.88 -15.85 -1.87
CA SER A 5 19.78 -16.56 -3.15
C SER A 5 18.58 -17.53 -3.19
N GLU A 6 18.13 -18.00 -2.03
CA GLU A 6 16.93 -18.82 -1.87
C GLU A 6 15.64 -18.03 -2.19
N ALA A 7 15.58 -16.75 -1.84
CA ALA A 7 14.41 -15.91 -2.15
C ALA A 7 14.23 -15.69 -3.66
N MET A 8 15.32 -15.75 -4.43
CA MET A 8 15.31 -15.65 -5.90
C MET A 8 15.09 -16.99 -6.61
N GLY A 9 15.18 -18.12 -5.92
CA GLY A 9 14.95 -19.45 -6.45
C GLY A 9 13.46 -19.79 -6.55
N LYS A 10 13.12 -20.81 -7.37
CA LYS A 10 11.74 -21.32 -7.48
C LYS A 10 11.32 -22.18 -6.27
N ASN A 11 12.24 -22.60 -5.41
CA ASN A 11 12.00 -23.37 -4.19
C ASN A 11 11.07 -24.59 -4.38
N GLY A 12 11.28 -25.35 -5.47
CA GLY A 12 10.48 -26.53 -5.82
C GLY A 12 9.22 -26.26 -6.64
N TYR A 13 8.77 -25.04 -6.76
CA TYR A 13 7.63 -24.69 -7.61
C TYR A 13 7.96 -24.73 -9.10
N ARG A 14 6.99 -25.08 -9.92
CA ARG A 14 7.17 -25.14 -11.37
C ARG A 14 7.36 -23.74 -11.98
N HIS A 15 6.62 -22.74 -11.48
CA HIS A 15 6.61 -21.37 -11.95
C HIS A 15 6.80 -20.38 -10.80
N PHE A 16 7.43 -19.22 -11.06
CA PHE A 16 7.55 -18.15 -10.08
C PHE A 16 6.19 -17.63 -9.61
N MET A 17 5.25 -17.46 -10.51
CA MET A 17 3.90 -17.03 -10.18
C MET A 17 3.21 -17.98 -9.19
N GLU A 18 3.37 -19.28 -9.35
CA GLU A 18 2.85 -20.29 -8.43
C GLU A 18 3.45 -20.10 -7.03
N LYS A 19 4.78 -20.00 -6.93
CA LYS A 19 5.49 -19.71 -5.69
C LYS A 19 4.94 -18.43 -5.03
N GLU A 20 4.82 -17.36 -5.80
CA GLU A 20 4.38 -16.05 -5.31
C GLU A 20 2.91 -16.04 -4.83
N ILE A 21 2.05 -16.88 -5.41
CA ILE A 21 0.68 -17.10 -4.92
C ILE A 21 0.73 -17.72 -3.51
N TYR A 22 1.56 -18.73 -3.30
CA TYR A 22 1.69 -19.38 -1.98
C TYR A 22 2.46 -18.53 -0.95
N GLU A 23 3.25 -17.56 -1.39
CA GLU A 23 3.94 -16.61 -0.49
C GLU A 23 3.03 -15.50 0.06
N GLN A 24 1.80 -15.32 -0.45
CA GLN A 24 0.92 -14.22 -0.04
C GLN A 24 0.67 -14.15 1.48
N PRO A 25 0.41 -15.25 2.22
CA PRO A 25 0.20 -15.17 3.67
C PRO A 25 1.40 -14.60 4.41
N ALA A 26 2.60 -15.06 4.09
CA ALA A 26 3.84 -14.56 4.68
C ALA A 26 4.09 -13.08 4.31
N ALA A 27 3.82 -12.71 3.06
CA ALA A 27 3.97 -11.33 2.60
C ALA A 27 3.00 -10.37 3.30
N ILE A 28 1.75 -10.79 3.56
CA ILE A 28 0.78 -10.03 4.37
C ILE A 28 1.30 -9.83 5.80
N LEU A 29 1.81 -10.89 6.44
CA LEU A 29 2.40 -10.79 7.78
C LEU A 29 3.55 -9.78 7.82
N ASN A 30 4.48 -9.87 6.87
CA ASN A 30 5.58 -8.92 6.76
C ASN A 30 5.10 -7.47 6.54
N THR A 31 3.98 -7.30 5.82
CA THR A 31 3.38 -5.98 5.62
C THR A 31 2.73 -5.45 6.90
N LEU A 32 2.23 -6.31 7.77
CA LEU A 32 1.58 -5.93 9.04
C LEU A 32 2.57 -5.77 10.18
N ASP A 33 3.76 -6.37 10.08
CA ASP A 33 4.77 -6.40 11.15
C ASP A 33 5.21 -4.99 11.56
N GLY A 34 5.20 -4.73 12.87
CA GLY A 34 5.54 -3.43 13.44
C GLY A 34 4.54 -2.30 13.11
N ARG A 35 3.35 -2.59 12.55
CA ARG A 35 2.38 -1.57 12.10
C ARG A 35 1.03 -1.62 12.78
N ILE A 36 0.71 -2.74 13.40
CA ILE A 36 -0.52 -2.93 14.17
C ILE A 36 -0.20 -3.31 15.62
N GLY A 37 -0.89 -2.69 16.57
CA GLY A 37 -0.75 -2.97 17.99
C GLY A 37 -2.11 -2.95 18.68
N GLY A 38 -2.36 -3.90 19.62
CA GLY A 38 -3.66 -4.00 20.28
C GLY A 38 -4.80 -4.14 19.27
N GLU A 39 -5.72 -3.18 19.29
CA GLU A 39 -6.90 -3.12 18.41
C GLU A 39 -6.79 -2.00 17.35
N ASP A 40 -5.61 -1.42 17.10
CA ASP A 40 -5.47 -0.29 16.18
C ASP A 40 -4.13 -0.32 15.42
N VAL A 41 -3.99 0.59 14.45
CA VAL A 41 -2.71 0.88 13.79
C VAL A 41 -1.80 1.68 14.73
N LEU A 42 -0.50 1.38 14.67
CA LEU A 42 0.51 2.15 15.38
C LEU A 42 0.67 3.55 14.75
N GLU A 43 1.31 4.45 15.48
CA GLU A 43 1.56 5.81 14.99
C GLU A 43 2.80 5.87 14.10
N ASN A 44 2.80 6.86 13.21
CA ASN A 44 3.94 7.16 12.33
C ASN A 44 4.44 5.98 11.48
N ILE A 45 3.57 5.02 11.14
CA ILE A 45 3.94 3.86 10.32
C ILE A 45 4.36 4.22 8.88
N PHE A 46 4.12 5.45 8.45
CA PHE A 46 4.52 5.99 7.13
C PHE A 46 5.79 6.85 7.22
N GLY A 47 6.34 7.05 8.41
CA GLY A 47 7.46 7.93 8.71
C GLY A 47 7.11 8.96 9.78
N GLU A 48 8.13 9.55 10.38
CA GLU A 48 7.99 10.57 11.43
C GLU A 48 7.16 11.76 10.91
N GLY A 49 6.20 12.24 11.73
CA GLY A 49 5.30 13.34 11.37
C GLY A 49 4.13 12.95 10.46
N SER A 50 4.04 11.70 10.01
CA SER A 50 2.95 11.28 9.13
C SER A 50 1.57 11.41 9.76
N ASN A 51 1.43 11.20 11.09
CA ASN A 51 0.15 11.36 11.78
C ASN A 51 -0.35 12.81 11.75
N GLU A 52 0.56 13.79 11.86
CA GLU A 52 0.20 15.21 11.76
C GLU A 52 -0.32 15.55 10.36
N LEU A 53 0.35 15.06 9.32
CA LEU A 53 -0.11 15.23 7.95
C LEU A 53 -1.47 14.57 7.74
N LEU A 54 -1.64 13.30 8.14
CA LEU A 54 -2.88 12.56 7.95
C LEU A 54 -4.09 13.22 8.64
N SER A 55 -3.87 13.93 9.76
CA SER A 55 -4.94 14.66 10.45
C SER A 55 -5.50 15.84 9.66
N LYS A 56 -4.72 16.38 8.71
CA LYS A 56 -5.07 17.53 7.87
C LYS A 56 -5.64 17.12 6.50
N VAL A 57 -5.60 15.82 6.17
CA VAL A 57 -6.09 15.32 4.86
C VAL A 57 -7.60 15.46 4.76
N GLU A 58 -8.07 16.10 3.72
CA GLU A 58 -9.50 16.23 3.40
C GLU A 58 -9.87 15.53 2.09
N ARG A 59 -8.88 15.24 1.24
CA ARG A 59 -9.04 14.55 -0.04
C ARG A 59 -7.84 13.67 -0.34
N ILE A 60 -8.03 12.68 -1.20
CA ILE A 60 -6.95 11.83 -1.68
C ILE A 60 -6.94 11.84 -3.21
N GLN A 61 -5.77 12.07 -3.79
CA GLN A 61 -5.50 11.86 -5.20
C GLN A 61 -4.62 10.63 -5.35
N ILE A 62 -5.13 9.56 -5.94
CA ILE A 62 -4.36 8.36 -6.25
C ILE A 62 -3.85 8.45 -7.68
N VAL A 63 -2.55 8.15 -7.85
CA VAL A 63 -1.91 8.05 -9.16
C VAL A 63 -1.11 6.75 -9.22
N ALA A 64 -1.46 5.87 -10.14
CA ALA A 64 -0.82 4.57 -10.30
C ALA A 64 -0.99 4.02 -11.72
N ALA A 65 -0.37 2.89 -12.01
CA ALA A 65 -0.50 2.15 -13.26
C ALA A 65 -0.80 0.67 -13.01
N GLY A 66 -1.37 -0.01 -13.99
CA GLY A 66 -1.60 -1.46 -13.97
C GLY A 66 -2.40 -1.95 -12.77
N THR A 67 -1.98 -3.07 -12.18
CA THR A 67 -2.64 -3.67 -11.01
C THR A 67 -2.60 -2.78 -9.77
N SER A 68 -1.57 -1.94 -9.62
CA SER A 68 -1.50 -0.95 -8.54
C SER A 68 -2.64 0.07 -8.60
N LEU A 69 -3.08 0.46 -9.82
CA LEU A 69 -4.26 1.33 -9.99
C LEU A 69 -5.54 0.60 -9.54
N HIS A 70 -5.65 -0.71 -9.80
CA HIS A 70 -6.80 -1.49 -9.34
C HIS A 70 -6.83 -1.60 -7.80
N ALA A 71 -5.67 -1.78 -7.15
CA ALA A 71 -5.57 -1.70 -5.69
C ALA A 71 -6.04 -0.33 -5.17
N GLY A 72 -5.62 0.76 -5.82
CA GLY A 72 -6.09 2.12 -5.52
C GLY A 72 -7.60 2.29 -5.66
N ARG A 73 -8.22 1.68 -6.68
CA ARG A 73 -9.69 1.70 -6.87
C ARG A 73 -10.44 1.00 -5.74
N VAL A 74 -9.93 -0.12 -5.26
CA VAL A 74 -10.49 -0.79 -4.08
C VAL A 74 -10.37 0.12 -2.86
N ALA A 75 -9.19 0.70 -2.64
CA ALA A 75 -8.93 1.57 -1.50
C ALA A 75 -9.79 2.84 -1.49
N ALA A 76 -10.15 3.40 -2.65
CA ALA A 76 -11.02 4.56 -2.74
C ALA A 76 -12.40 4.32 -2.09
N ASN A 77 -12.94 3.09 -2.23
CA ASN A 77 -14.17 2.71 -1.54
C ASN A 77 -13.96 2.65 -0.02
N TRP A 78 -12.81 2.16 0.44
CA TRP A 78 -12.47 2.10 1.86
C TRP A 78 -12.24 3.51 2.43
N PHE A 79 -11.53 4.39 1.73
CA PHE A 79 -11.35 5.78 2.16
C PHE A 79 -12.67 6.50 2.31
N SER A 80 -13.60 6.29 1.39
CA SER A 80 -14.95 6.86 1.47
C SER A 80 -15.74 6.26 2.64
N ALA A 81 -15.84 4.92 2.71
CA ALA A 81 -16.73 4.25 3.66
C ALA A 81 -16.22 4.27 5.11
N ILE A 82 -14.90 4.21 5.33
CA ILE A 82 -14.28 4.05 6.66
C ILE A 82 -13.70 5.36 7.17
N ALA A 83 -13.02 6.13 6.30
CA ALA A 83 -12.36 7.38 6.67
C ALA A 83 -13.16 8.64 6.28
N ASN A 84 -14.27 8.50 5.56
CA ASN A 84 -15.10 9.61 5.08
C ASN A 84 -14.29 10.64 4.26
N LEU A 85 -13.46 10.13 3.33
CA LEU A 85 -12.58 10.94 2.49
C LEU A 85 -12.93 10.76 1.01
N PRO A 86 -13.25 11.83 0.27
CA PRO A 86 -13.39 11.78 -1.17
C PRO A 86 -12.03 11.47 -1.83
N THR A 87 -12.06 10.60 -2.85
CA THR A 87 -10.86 10.12 -3.51
C THR A 87 -11.02 10.22 -5.02
N GLN A 88 -10.04 10.84 -5.66
CA GLN A 88 -9.89 10.86 -7.11
C GLN A 88 -8.78 9.90 -7.52
N ILE A 89 -8.94 9.24 -8.68
CA ILE A 89 -7.99 8.24 -9.18
C ILE A 89 -7.68 8.55 -10.63
N ASP A 90 -6.40 8.61 -10.95
CA ASP A 90 -5.92 8.83 -12.31
C ASP A 90 -4.87 7.78 -12.70
N TYR A 91 -4.87 7.43 -13.99
CA TYR A 91 -3.75 6.70 -14.58
C TYR A 91 -2.50 7.58 -14.59
N ALA A 92 -1.38 7.01 -14.16
CA ALA A 92 -0.11 7.74 -14.08
C ALA A 92 0.32 8.32 -15.45
N SER A 93 0.07 7.58 -16.54
CA SER A 93 0.32 8.03 -17.91
C SER A 93 -0.47 9.27 -18.32
N GLU A 94 -1.69 9.43 -17.76
CA GLU A 94 -2.63 10.50 -18.13
C GLU A 94 -2.54 11.71 -17.21
N TYR A 95 -2.14 11.49 -15.95
CA TYR A 95 -2.23 12.49 -14.89
C TYR A 95 -1.54 13.80 -15.24
N ARG A 96 -0.34 13.75 -15.82
CA ARG A 96 0.46 14.93 -16.18
C ARG A 96 -0.18 15.80 -17.25
N TYR A 97 -1.03 15.22 -18.10
CA TYR A 97 -1.67 15.91 -19.24
C TYR A 97 -3.02 16.54 -18.89
N LYS A 98 -3.62 16.14 -17.77
CA LYS A 98 -4.94 16.63 -17.33
C LYS A 98 -4.93 17.99 -16.67
N ASN A 99 -3.76 18.49 -16.22
CA ASN A 99 -3.62 19.71 -15.42
C ASN A 99 -4.71 19.82 -14.33
N PRO A 100 -4.75 18.86 -13.37
CA PRO A 100 -5.84 18.76 -12.41
C PRO A 100 -5.84 19.97 -11.46
N TYR A 101 -7.03 20.43 -11.09
CA TYR A 101 -7.17 21.31 -9.94
C TYR A 101 -6.80 20.56 -8.66
N VAL A 102 -5.95 21.16 -7.84
CA VAL A 102 -5.49 20.59 -6.57
C VAL A 102 -6.00 21.44 -5.41
N ASP A 103 -6.76 20.83 -4.54
CA ASP A 103 -7.17 21.42 -3.28
C ASP A 103 -6.03 21.28 -2.25
N LYS A 104 -5.81 22.32 -1.43
CA LYS A 104 -4.66 22.43 -0.50
C LYS A 104 -4.53 21.26 0.48
N ASN A 105 -5.65 20.66 0.88
CA ASN A 105 -5.67 19.56 1.86
C ASN A 105 -5.76 18.19 1.18
N THR A 106 -5.27 18.11 -0.06
CA THR A 106 -5.22 16.84 -0.82
C THR A 106 -3.90 16.12 -0.59
N LEU A 107 -3.99 14.85 -0.15
CA LEU A 107 -2.85 13.93 -0.11
C LEU A 107 -2.64 13.32 -1.50
N LEU A 108 -1.45 13.44 -2.06
CA LEU A 108 -1.05 12.63 -3.21
C LEU A 108 -0.64 11.24 -2.75
N LEU A 109 -1.28 10.20 -3.29
CA LEU A 109 -0.94 8.80 -3.04
C LEU A 109 -0.47 8.15 -4.33
N THR A 110 0.79 7.71 -4.36
CA THR A 110 1.33 6.90 -5.45
C THR A 110 1.48 5.44 -5.02
N ILE A 111 1.21 4.52 -5.94
CA ILE A 111 1.27 3.08 -5.68
C ILE A 111 2.07 2.42 -6.81
N SER A 112 3.11 1.68 -6.46
CA SER A 112 3.95 0.97 -7.42
C SER A 112 4.66 -0.20 -6.74
N GLN A 113 4.71 -1.37 -7.37
CA GLN A 113 5.47 -2.50 -6.84
C GLN A 113 6.97 -2.18 -6.82
N SER A 114 7.55 -1.78 -7.96
CA SER A 114 8.98 -1.49 -8.07
C SER A 114 9.40 -0.14 -7.50
N GLY A 115 8.47 0.81 -7.43
CA GLY A 115 8.79 2.20 -7.12
C GLY A 115 9.59 2.93 -8.21
N GLU A 116 9.73 2.33 -9.41
CA GLU A 116 10.49 2.86 -10.56
C GLU A 116 9.62 3.03 -11.81
N THR A 117 8.31 2.87 -11.71
CA THR A 117 7.39 3.06 -12.85
C THR A 117 7.50 4.50 -13.37
N ALA A 118 8.02 4.67 -14.58
CA ALA A 118 8.37 5.98 -15.15
C ALA A 118 7.21 6.99 -15.11
N ASP A 119 6.00 6.55 -15.50
CA ASP A 119 4.83 7.43 -15.49
C ASP A 119 4.42 7.83 -14.07
N THR A 120 4.49 6.90 -13.10
CA THR A 120 4.16 7.19 -11.70
C THR A 120 5.17 8.15 -11.09
N LEU A 121 6.46 7.96 -11.37
CA LEU A 121 7.51 8.86 -10.94
C LEU A 121 7.38 10.25 -11.58
N GLY A 122 7.11 10.29 -12.87
CA GLY A 122 6.83 11.53 -13.60
C GLY A 122 5.61 12.26 -13.03
N ALA A 123 4.56 11.53 -12.64
CA ALA A 123 3.38 12.11 -12.01
C ALA A 123 3.67 12.64 -10.60
N LEU A 124 4.49 11.95 -9.79
CA LEU A 124 4.94 12.45 -8.48
C LEU A 124 5.69 13.78 -8.63
N ARG A 125 6.68 13.83 -9.54
CA ARG A 125 7.48 15.03 -9.78
C ARG A 125 6.63 16.22 -10.27
N TYR A 126 5.70 15.94 -11.19
CA TYR A 126 4.74 16.93 -11.66
C TYR A 126 3.82 17.44 -10.54
N ALA A 127 3.39 16.56 -9.63
CA ALA A 127 2.55 16.93 -8.49
C ALA A 127 3.30 17.75 -7.44
N LYS A 128 4.60 17.53 -7.25
CA LYS A 128 5.45 18.30 -6.31
C LYS A 128 5.54 19.79 -6.67
N GLU A 129 5.29 20.15 -7.92
CA GLU A 129 5.21 21.56 -8.36
C GLU A 129 3.84 22.18 -8.06
N ARG A 130 2.95 21.47 -7.39
CA ARG A 130 1.57 21.85 -7.07
C ARG A 130 1.31 21.87 -5.57
N SER A 131 0.20 22.49 -5.16
CA SER A 131 -0.17 22.74 -3.77
C SER A 131 -0.79 21.52 -3.08
N TYR A 132 -0.24 20.30 -3.29
CA TYR A 132 -0.61 19.14 -2.48
C TYR A 132 -0.20 19.35 -1.02
N LEU A 133 -0.97 18.78 -0.09
CA LEU A 133 -0.62 18.77 1.34
C LEU A 133 0.68 18.01 1.61
N GLY A 134 0.90 16.95 0.85
CA GLY A 134 2.08 16.11 0.87
C GLY A 134 1.90 14.90 -0.04
N SER A 135 2.95 14.10 -0.17
CA SER A 135 3.00 12.88 -0.98
C SER A 135 3.30 11.66 -0.10
N LEU A 136 2.54 10.58 -0.35
CA LEU A 136 2.77 9.28 0.26
C LEU A 136 2.90 8.23 -0.84
N THR A 137 3.92 7.38 -0.74
CA THR A 137 4.13 6.27 -1.65
C THR A 137 3.94 4.93 -0.95
N ILE A 138 3.22 4.01 -1.59
CA ILE A 138 3.20 2.60 -1.24
C ILE A 138 4.03 1.86 -2.29
N CYS A 139 5.15 1.25 -1.89
CA CYS A 139 6.00 0.47 -2.79
C CYS A 139 6.70 -0.68 -2.05
N ASN A 140 7.37 -1.56 -2.81
CA ASN A 140 8.06 -2.72 -2.22
C ASN A 140 9.57 -2.53 -2.12
N VAL A 141 10.16 -1.61 -2.89
CA VAL A 141 11.61 -1.42 -2.97
C VAL A 141 12.03 -0.15 -2.21
N PRO A 142 12.76 -0.29 -1.08
CA PRO A 142 13.09 0.85 -0.22
C PRO A 142 14.06 1.85 -0.86
N THR A 143 14.87 1.40 -1.81
CA THR A 143 15.85 2.24 -2.51
C THR A 143 15.31 2.85 -3.80
N SER A 144 14.03 2.67 -4.09
CA SER A 144 13.41 3.16 -5.31
C SER A 144 13.28 4.68 -5.34
N SER A 145 13.15 5.22 -6.56
CA SER A 145 13.00 6.65 -6.78
C SER A 145 11.73 7.21 -6.14
N LEU A 146 10.61 6.49 -6.23
CA LEU A 146 9.37 6.89 -5.53
C LEU A 146 9.56 6.94 -4.02
N ALA A 147 10.25 5.96 -3.42
CA ALA A 147 10.51 5.95 -1.98
C ALA A 147 11.39 7.11 -1.54
N ARG A 148 12.40 7.46 -2.34
CA ARG A 148 13.31 8.59 -2.02
C ARG A 148 12.70 9.96 -2.23
N GLU A 149 11.80 10.08 -3.21
CA GLU A 149 11.26 11.38 -3.61
C GLU A 149 9.92 11.70 -2.94
N SER A 150 9.24 10.76 -2.31
CA SER A 150 8.00 11.03 -1.57
C SER A 150 8.29 11.53 -0.15
N ASP A 151 7.36 12.30 0.42
CA ASP A 151 7.49 12.82 1.78
C ASP A 151 7.31 11.69 2.81
N PHE A 152 6.42 10.73 2.50
CA PHE A 152 6.13 9.57 3.33
C PHE A 152 6.10 8.29 2.51
N VAL A 153 6.47 7.18 3.14
CA VAL A 153 6.57 5.88 2.46
C VAL A 153 6.02 4.76 3.33
N LEU A 154 5.25 3.87 2.74
CA LEU A 154 4.95 2.57 3.32
C LEU A 154 5.50 1.46 2.43
N LEU A 155 6.49 0.75 2.93
CA LEU A 155 7.05 -0.42 2.24
C LEU A 155 6.16 -1.64 2.47
N THR A 156 5.82 -2.38 1.41
CA THR A 156 4.99 -3.58 1.54
C THR A 156 5.74 -4.78 2.09
N ASN A 157 7.08 -4.79 2.02
CA ASN A 157 7.94 -5.89 2.49
C ASN A 157 7.54 -7.26 1.93
N ALA A 158 7.01 -7.28 0.69
CA ALA A 158 6.51 -8.50 0.05
C ALA A 158 7.62 -9.44 -0.44
N GLY A 159 8.89 -9.00 -0.34
CA GLY A 159 10.02 -9.69 -0.98
C GLY A 159 10.01 -9.51 -2.51
N PRO A 160 10.95 -10.13 -3.22
CA PRO A 160 11.04 -10.03 -4.68
C PRO A 160 9.85 -10.71 -5.35
N GLU A 161 9.27 -10.06 -6.37
CA GLU A 161 8.24 -10.61 -7.27
C GLU A 161 8.83 -10.65 -8.68
N ILE A 162 8.93 -11.85 -9.26
CA ILE A 162 9.58 -12.13 -10.55
C ILE A 162 8.53 -12.46 -11.63
N GLY A 163 7.38 -12.99 -11.22
CA GLY A 163 6.27 -13.28 -12.11
C GLY A 163 5.77 -12.02 -12.81
N VAL A 164 5.42 -12.16 -14.10
CA VAL A 164 4.94 -11.02 -14.91
C VAL A 164 3.60 -10.50 -14.40
N ALA A 165 2.69 -11.41 -14.04
CA ALA A 165 1.42 -11.04 -13.42
C ALA A 165 1.62 -10.81 -11.92
N SER A 166 1.17 -9.67 -11.43
CA SER A 166 1.26 -9.32 -10.01
C SER A 166 0.35 -10.22 -9.17
N THR A 167 0.91 -10.78 -8.11
CA THR A 167 0.21 -11.66 -7.15
C THR A 167 0.35 -11.13 -5.73
N LYS A 168 1.40 -11.51 -5.00
CA LYS A 168 1.67 -11.06 -3.63
C LYS A 168 1.84 -9.55 -3.52
N ALA A 169 2.41 -8.88 -4.54
CA ALA A 169 2.53 -7.42 -4.52
C ALA A 169 1.17 -6.73 -4.51
N PHE A 170 0.19 -7.23 -5.28
CA PHE A 170 -1.17 -6.70 -5.26
C PHE A 170 -1.82 -6.87 -3.90
N THR A 171 -1.73 -8.06 -3.31
CA THR A 171 -2.33 -8.36 -2.00
C THR A 171 -1.70 -7.53 -0.88
N THR A 172 -0.36 -7.35 -0.91
CA THR A 172 0.33 -6.51 0.07
C THR A 172 0.05 -5.02 -0.13
N GLN A 173 -0.16 -4.55 -1.36
CA GLN A 173 -0.65 -3.20 -1.63
C GLN A 173 -2.04 -2.97 -1.03
N LEU A 174 -2.97 -3.93 -1.16
CA LEU A 174 -4.28 -3.86 -0.50
C LEU A 174 -4.14 -3.81 1.02
N THR A 175 -3.25 -4.61 1.60
CA THR A 175 -2.96 -4.58 3.04
C THR A 175 -2.42 -3.21 3.49
N ALA A 176 -1.45 -2.66 2.76
CA ALA A 176 -0.88 -1.34 3.03
C ALA A 176 -1.92 -0.21 2.89
N LEU A 177 -2.79 -0.30 1.89
CA LEU A 177 -3.88 0.65 1.67
C LEU A 177 -4.95 0.57 2.78
N MET A 178 -5.21 -0.62 3.31
CA MET A 178 -6.09 -0.78 4.47
C MET A 178 -5.45 -0.16 5.73
N LEU A 179 -4.15 -0.34 5.95
CA LEU A 179 -3.44 0.34 7.04
C LEU A 179 -3.55 1.87 6.91
N LEU A 180 -3.39 2.41 5.71
CA LEU A 180 -3.59 3.85 5.46
C LEU A 180 -5.05 4.28 5.75
N THR A 181 -6.02 3.49 5.32
CA THR A 181 -7.44 3.74 5.60
C THR A 181 -7.71 3.82 7.11
N LEU A 182 -7.18 2.87 7.87
CA LEU A 182 -7.36 2.83 9.32
C LEU A 182 -6.63 4.00 10.01
N SER A 183 -5.43 4.37 9.54
CA SER A 183 -4.69 5.53 10.06
C SER A 183 -5.42 6.84 9.82
N LEU A 184 -5.98 7.04 8.62
CA LEU A 184 -6.82 8.19 8.29
C LEU A 184 -8.10 8.25 9.15
N ALA A 185 -8.77 7.11 9.33
CA ALA A 185 -9.94 7.02 10.20
C ALA A 185 -9.59 7.30 11.67
N LYS A 186 -8.42 6.82 12.14
CA LYS A 186 -7.89 7.10 13.49
C LYS A 186 -7.62 8.59 13.67
N ALA A 187 -6.91 9.22 12.74
CA ALA A 187 -6.60 10.65 12.76
C ALA A 187 -7.86 11.55 12.80
N ARG A 188 -8.98 11.06 12.29
CA ARG A 188 -10.29 11.74 12.29
C ARG A 188 -11.21 11.29 13.43
N ASN A 189 -10.72 10.46 14.35
CA ASN A 189 -11.50 9.88 15.47
C ASN A 189 -12.76 9.11 15.02
N LEU A 190 -12.72 8.47 13.83
CA LEU A 190 -13.84 7.73 13.26
C LEU A 190 -13.80 6.24 13.62
N ASN A 191 -14.96 5.67 13.87
CA ASN A 191 -15.24 4.24 13.90
C ASN A 191 -14.24 3.36 14.72
N PRO A 192 -13.93 3.64 15.99
CA PRO A 192 -12.94 2.87 16.74
C PRO A 192 -13.27 1.36 16.81
N ARG A 193 -14.55 0.99 16.98
CA ARG A 193 -14.99 -0.42 17.00
C ARG A 193 -14.80 -1.10 15.64
N LEU A 194 -15.01 -0.39 14.54
CA LEU A 194 -14.79 -0.91 13.19
C LEU A 194 -13.29 -1.11 12.96
N ARG A 195 -12.43 -0.14 13.37
CA ARG A 195 -10.98 -0.27 13.26
C ARG A 195 -10.47 -1.51 13.98
N GLY A 196 -10.88 -1.73 15.24
CA GLY A 196 -10.49 -2.92 15.99
C GLY A 196 -10.92 -4.23 15.32
N ARG A 197 -12.15 -4.30 14.78
CA ARG A 197 -12.60 -5.48 14.01
C ARG A 197 -11.76 -5.71 12.75
N VAL A 198 -11.42 -4.66 12.01
CA VAL A 198 -10.60 -4.78 10.79
C VAL A 198 -9.18 -5.20 11.13
N VAL A 199 -8.57 -4.66 12.18
CA VAL A 199 -7.25 -5.11 12.67
C VAL A 199 -7.28 -6.58 13.07
N GLY A 200 -8.33 -7.01 13.78
CA GLY A 200 -8.53 -8.43 14.12
C GLY A 200 -8.65 -9.31 12.88
N ALA A 201 -9.41 -8.88 11.87
CA ALA A 201 -9.55 -9.60 10.61
C ALA A 201 -8.23 -9.67 9.82
N LEU A 202 -7.45 -8.58 9.76
CA LEU A 202 -6.13 -8.58 9.11
C LEU A 202 -5.17 -9.58 9.76
N ARG A 203 -5.19 -9.71 11.07
CA ARG A 203 -4.42 -10.74 11.78
C ARG A 203 -4.91 -12.15 11.45
N ALA A 204 -6.23 -12.35 11.38
CA ALA A 204 -6.83 -13.66 11.11
C ALA A 204 -6.55 -14.17 9.69
N VAL A 205 -6.46 -13.28 8.68
CA VAL A 205 -6.15 -13.66 7.28
C VAL A 205 -4.85 -14.43 7.21
N SER A 206 -3.82 -14.00 7.93
CA SER A 206 -2.52 -14.67 7.97
C SER A 206 -2.58 -16.07 8.59
N TYR A 207 -3.40 -16.27 9.63
CA TYR A 207 -3.56 -17.57 10.29
C TYR A 207 -4.42 -18.57 9.48
N THR A 208 -5.46 -18.07 8.82
CA THR A 208 -6.41 -18.93 8.08
C THR A 208 -5.74 -19.57 6.86
N HIS A 209 -4.89 -18.82 6.15
CA HIS A 209 -4.18 -19.35 5.00
C HIS A 209 -3.04 -20.31 5.38
N LEU A 210 -2.32 -20.08 6.48
CA LEU A 210 -1.31 -21.01 6.96
C LEU A 210 -1.90 -22.37 7.36
N ARG A 211 -3.06 -22.39 8.03
CA ARG A 211 -3.74 -23.64 8.41
C ARG A 211 -4.34 -24.41 7.23
N ALA A 212 -4.79 -23.72 6.19
CA ALA A 212 -5.31 -24.40 4.99
C ALA A 212 -4.22 -25.23 4.30
N HIS A 213 -2.96 -24.80 4.35
CA HIS A 213 -1.83 -25.54 3.78
C HIS A 213 -1.33 -26.69 4.67
N GLU A 214 -1.52 -26.63 5.99
CA GLU A 214 -1.14 -27.73 6.90
C GLU A 214 -2.09 -28.92 6.80
N THR A 215 -3.35 -28.73 6.39
CA THR A 215 -4.34 -29.80 6.26
C THR A 215 -4.25 -30.57 4.94
N ASP A 216 -3.58 -30.03 3.91
CA ASP A 216 -3.40 -30.71 2.62
C ASP A 216 -2.14 -31.58 2.57
N LEU A 217 -1.34 -31.66 3.66
CA LEU A 217 -0.09 -32.42 3.77
C LEU A 217 -0.18 -33.66 4.68
N ASN A 218 -1.42 -34.06 5.14
CA ASN A 218 -1.61 -35.30 5.92
C ASN A 218 -2.57 -36.25 5.22
#